data_a2a8b7ea44b362a1612cb003a03deaa7
#
_entry.id   a2a8b7ea44b362a1612cb003a03deaa7
#
_cell.length_a   1.000
_cell.length_b   1.000
_cell.length_c   1.000
_cell.angle_alpha   90.00
_cell.angle_beta   90.00
_cell.angle_gamma   90.00
#
_symmetry.space_group_name_H-M   'P 1'
#
loop_
_entity.id
_entity.type
_entity.pdbx_description
1 polymer ?
#
loop_
_entity_poly.entity_id
_entity_poly.type
_entity_poly.pdbx_seq_one_letter_code
_entity_poly.pdbx_strand_id
1 'polypeptide(L)'
;MGEWYSPVAPGTGLHPRPGSASSLKQWFPEIDHEGWSTTWYPSRRGEDVEEIHDRIDGYLSVFIPHVERLYPQHKVIMLVSHAATVIALVRSLYGDRELPLRVGCCSLTEFVRKEGEDWKVIGGWEAKKLADGAHLKDGALRDWGFEDIEIANGKVTIAFKPL
;
A
#
# COMPACT_ATOMS: atom_id res chain seq x y z
N MET A 1 -3.95 -7.48 1.85
CA MET A 1 -3.63 -6.12 2.36
C MET A 1 -4.88 -5.27 2.23
N GLY A 2 -5.27 -4.55 3.26
CA GLY A 2 -6.44 -3.66 3.21
C GLY A 2 -6.05 -2.25 2.79
N GLU A 3 -7.03 -1.50 2.25
CA GLU A 3 -6.84 -0.10 1.90
C GLU A 3 -6.78 0.78 3.15
N TRP A 4 -6.20 1.96 2.96
CA TRP A 4 -6.18 2.99 3.99
C TRP A 4 -7.52 3.75 4.02
N TYR A 5 -7.98 4.03 5.22
CA TYR A 5 -9.08 4.93 5.50
C TYR A 5 -8.64 5.92 6.58
N SER A 6 -8.96 7.19 6.41
CA SER A 6 -8.72 8.20 7.43
C SER A 6 -9.48 7.89 8.72
N PRO A 7 -9.01 8.40 9.88
CA PRO A 7 -9.71 8.22 11.15
C PRO A 7 -11.16 8.70 11.08
N VAL A 8 -12.09 7.89 11.61
CA VAL A 8 -13.49 8.31 11.78
C VAL A 8 -13.64 9.22 12.98
N ALA A 9 -14.56 10.18 12.91
CA ALA A 9 -14.90 10.98 14.07
C ALA A 9 -15.49 10.09 15.19
N PRO A 10 -15.19 10.37 16.47
CA PRO A 10 -15.72 9.59 17.58
C PRO A 10 -17.25 9.47 17.52
N GLY A 11 -17.76 8.24 17.66
CA GLY A 11 -19.19 7.96 17.62
C GLY A 11 -19.84 7.85 16.25
N THR A 12 -19.10 7.99 15.14
CA THR A 12 -19.66 7.98 13.78
C THR A 12 -19.68 6.61 13.09
N GLY A 13 -19.21 5.57 13.74
CA GLY A 13 -19.23 4.21 13.18
C GLY A 13 -17.86 3.65 12.82
N LEU A 14 -17.86 2.65 11.94
CA LEU A 14 -16.66 1.91 11.54
C LEU A 14 -16.61 1.78 10.01
N HIS A 15 -15.42 1.88 9.46
CA HIS A 15 -15.21 1.57 8.03
C HIS A 15 -15.58 0.11 7.71
N PRO A 16 -16.10 -0.17 6.52
CA PRO A 16 -16.40 -1.52 6.08
C PRO A 16 -15.11 -2.34 5.92
N ARG A 17 -15.22 -3.65 6.07
CA ARG A 17 -14.17 -4.57 5.61
C ARG A 17 -14.44 -4.98 4.17
N PRO A 18 -13.39 -5.18 3.37
CA PRO A 18 -13.55 -5.80 2.06
C PRO A 18 -14.10 -7.23 2.21
N GLY A 19 -14.71 -7.75 1.17
CA GLY A 19 -15.12 -9.14 1.11
C GLY A 19 -13.94 -10.09 1.29
N SER A 20 -14.19 -11.27 1.86
CA SER A 20 -13.17 -12.33 1.93
C SER A 20 -12.82 -12.85 0.53
N ALA A 21 -11.63 -13.42 0.36
CA ALA A 21 -11.24 -14.04 -0.91
C ALA A 21 -12.25 -15.12 -1.33
N SER A 22 -12.74 -15.92 -0.40
CA SER A 22 -13.79 -16.93 -0.67
C SER A 22 -15.12 -16.33 -1.13
N SER A 23 -15.54 -15.20 -0.56
CA SER A 23 -16.76 -14.52 -1.01
C SER A 23 -16.58 -13.80 -2.35
N LEU A 24 -15.39 -13.32 -2.65
CA LEU A 24 -15.07 -12.65 -3.91
C LEU A 24 -14.86 -13.64 -5.06
N LYS A 25 -14.45 -14.88 -4.79
CA LYS A 25 -14.23 -15.92 -5.80
C LYS A 25 -15.49 -16.22 -6.65
N GLN A 26 -16.67 -16.03 -6.09
CA GLN A 26 -17.91 -16.20 -6.87
C GLN A 26 -18.05 -15.21 -8.04
N TRP A 27 -17.37 -14.04 -7.94
CA TRP A 27 -17.36 -12.99 -8.95
C TRP A 27 -16.06 -12.98 -9.76
N PHE A 28 -14.96 -13.46 -9.15
CA PHE A 28 -13.62 -13.50 -9.71
C PHE A 28 -13.04 -14.90 -9.52
N PRO A 29 -13.33 -15.86 -10.42
CA PRO A 29 -12.94 -17.27 -10.27
C PRO A 29 -11.43 -17.50 -10.16
N GLU A 30 -10.61 -16.56 -10.65
CA GLU A 30 -9.15 -16.61 -10.63
C GLU A 30 -8.56 -16.42 -9.23
N ILE A 31 -9.37 -15.96 -8.25
CA ILE A 31 -8.87 -15.76 -6.89
C ILE A 31 -8.51 -17.12 -6.27
N ASP A 32 -7.25 -17.28 -5.94
CA ASP A 32 -6.80 -18.37 -5.07
C ASP A 32 -7.13 -18.02 -3.62
N HIS A 33 -8.05 -18.77 -3.03
CA HIS A 33 -8.49 -18.60 -1.64
C HIS A 33 -8.14 -19.79 -0.74
N GLU A 34 -7.60 -20.87 -1.31
CA GLU A 34 -7.24 -22.08 -0.59
C GLU A 34 -5.80 -22.00 -0.09
N GLY A 35 -4.89 -21.48 -0.93
CA GLY A 35 -3.48 -21.32 -0.61
C GLY A 35 -3.16 -20.04 0.17
N TRP A 36 -4.13 -19.10 0.30
CA TRP A 36 -3.87 -17.79 0.88
C TRP A 36 -4.99 -17.27 1.77
N SER A 37 -4.62 -16.70 2.91
CA SER A 37 -5.54 -15.97 3.79
C SER A 37 -5.05 -14.54 4.03
N THR A 38 -5.96 -13.64 4.41
CA THR A 38 -5.59 -12.27 4.75
C THR A 38 -4.65 -12.26 5.95
N THR A 39 -3.45 -11.74 5.76
CA THR A 39 -2.38 -11.74 6.77
C THR A 39 -2.56 -10.60 7.77
N TRP A 40 -3.14 -9.47 7.32
CA TRP A 40 -3.28 -8.26 8.12
C TRP A 40 -4.54 -7.47 7.78
N TYR A 41 -5.23 -6.98 8.78
CA TYR A 41 -6.42 -6.14 8.60
C TYR A 41 -6.13 -4.72 9.09
N PRO A 42 -6.51 -3.68 8.32
CA PRO A 42 -6.47 -2.29 8.78
C PRO A 42 -7.45 -2.05 9.92
N SER A 43 -7.20 -1.00 10.69
CA SER A 43 -8.15 -0.53 11.70
C SER A 43 -9.47 -0.13 11.06
N ARG A 44 -10.59 -0.58 11.60
CA ARG A 44 -11.92 -0.14 11.17
C ARG A 44 -12.28 1.26 11.65
N ARG A 45 -11.49 1.82 12.55
CA ARG A 45 -11.62 3.22 12.97
C ARG A 45 -10.87 4.18 12.08
N GLY A 46 -10.21 3.66 11.05
CA GLY A 46 -9.27 4.39 10.23
C GLY A 46 -7.87 4.41 10.84
N GLU A 47 -6.96 5.05 10.17
CA GLU A 47 -5.55 5.14 10.54
C GLU A 47 -5.05 6.54 10.20
N ASP A 48 -4.24 7.11 11.06
CA ASP A 48 -3.46 8.30 10.72
C ASP A 48 -2.23 7.91 9.85
N VAL A 49 -1.39 8.90 9.53
CA VAL A 49 -0.25 8.67 8.63
C VAL A 49 0.81 7.79 9.29
N GLU A 50 1.01 7.88 10.60
CA GLU A 50 1.97 7.05 11.32
C GLU A 50 1.46 5.61 11.45
N GLU A 51 0.20 5.45 11.81
CA GLU A 51 -0.46 4.15 11.97
C GLU A 51 -0.45 3.32 10.68
N ILE A 52 -0.68 3.95 9.50
CA ILE A 52 -0.57 3.21 8.24
C ILE A 52 0.88 2.77 7.98
N HIS A 53 1.89 3.59 8.29
CA HIS A 53 3.29 3.17 8.12
C HIS A 53 3.62 1.98 9.03
N ASP A 54 3.23 2.03 10.30
CA ASP A 54 3.44 0.92 11.24
C ASP A 54 2.74 -0.37 10.76
N ARG A 55 1.50 -0.25 10.29
CA ARG A 55 0.77 -1.37 9.73
C ARG A 55 1.47 -1.97 8.50
N ILE A 56 1.97 -1.14 7.61
CA ILE A 56 2.65 -1.59 6.39
C ILE A 56 3.99 -2.24 6.72
N ASP A 57 4.76 -1.69 7.66
CA ASP A 57 6.01 -2.30 8.13
C ASP A 57 5.73 -3.71 8.71
N GLY A 58 4.72 -3.84 9.56
CA GLY A 58 4.29 -5.13 10.10
C GLY A 58 3.81 -6.08 9.02
N TYR A 59 2.99 -5.60 8.08
CA TYR A 59 2.51 -6.40 6.96
C TYR A 59 3.66 -6.95 6.09
N LEU A 60 4.59 -6.08 5.66
CA LEU A 60 5.72 -6.48 4.82
C LEU A 60 6.64 -7.47 5.53
N SER A 61 6.89 -7.25 6.82
CA SER A 61 7.74 -8.14 7.63
C SER A 61 7.19 -9.57 7.74
N VAL A 62 5.88 -9.75 7.59
CA VAL A 62 5.24 -11.08 7.54
C VAL A 62 5.08 -11.56 6.10
N PHE A 63 4.62 -10.67 5.21
CA PHE A 63 4.24 -11.02 3.84
C PHE A 63 5.44 -11.46 3.00
N ILE A 64 6.53 -10.69 2.98
CA ILE A 64 7.68 -10.98 2.11
C ILE A 64 8.31 -12.34 2.43
N PRO A 65 8.70 -12.65 3.70
CA PRO A 65 9.26 -13.96 4.02
C PRO A 65 8.28 -15.12 3.77
N HIS A 66 6.97 -14.86 3.95
CA HIS A 66 5.94 -15.87 3.71
C HIS A 66 5.83 -16.23 2.22
N VAL A 67 5.80 -15.23 1.34
CA VAL A 67 5.75 -15.44 -0.11
C VAL A 67 7.01 -16.11 -0.61
N GLU A 68 8.18 -15.63 -0.19
CA GLU A 68 9.48 -16.23 -0.58
C GLU A 68 9.58 -17.70 -0.20
N ARG A 69 9.03 -18.09 0.95
CA ARG A 69 9.00 -19.48 1.40
C ARG A 69 8.00 -20.34 0.61
N LEU A 70 6.80 -19.80 0.32
CA LEU A 70 5.75 -20.58 -0.36
C LEU A 70 5.95 -20.66 -1.87
N TYR A 71 6.52 -19.60 -2.44
CA TYR A 71 6.63 -19.44 -3.89
C TYR A 71 8.07 -19.12 -4.33
N PRO A 72 9.07 -19.94 -3.97
CA PRO A 72 10.49 -19.65 -4.25
C PRO A 72 10.81 -19.57 -5.75
N GLN A 73 9.95 -20.13 -6.60
CA GLN A 73 10.09 -20.11 -8.05
C GLN A 73 9.68 -18.75 -8.66
N HIS A 74 8.87 -17.94 -7.98
CA HIS A 74 8.44 -16.65 -8.48
C HIS A 74 9.52 -15.58 -8.24
N LYS A 75 9.86 -14.84 -9.28
CA LYS A 75 10.92 -13.81 -9.23
C LYS A 75 10.35 -12.40 -9.12
N VAL A 76 9.06 -12.25 -9.37
CA VAL A 76 8.36 -10.96 -9.37
C VAL A 76 7.06 -11.10 -8.61
N ILE A 77 6.78 -10.14 -7.75
CA ILE A 77 5.50 -9.98 -7.05
C ILE A 77 4.94 -8.63 -7.44
N MET A 78 3.71 -8.60 -7.92
CA MET A 78 2.98 -7.36 -8.19
C MET A 78 1.97 -7.10 -7.08
N LEU A 79 2.06 -5.95 -6.43
CA LEU A 79 1.08 -5.45 -5.48
C LEU A 79 0.27 -4.34 -6.14
N VAL A 80 -1.05 -4.46 -6.15
CA VAL A 80 -1.96 -3.45 -6.68
C VAL A 80 -2.74 -2.85 -5.53
N SER A 81 -2.71 -1.54 -5.41
CA SER A 81 -3.36 -0.82 -4.31
C SER A 81 -3.64 0.64 -4.68
N HIS A 82 -4.09 1.45 -3.71
CA HIS A 82 -4.37 2.87 -3.89
C HIS A 82 -3.26 3.74 -3.29
N ALA A 83 -3.24 5.01 -3.65
CA ALA A 83 -2.13 5.93 -3.43
C ALA A 83 -1.56 5.92 -2.00
N ALA A 84 -2.38 6.07 -0.96
CA ALA A 84 -1.90 6.11 0.43
C ALA A 84 -1.15 4.82 0.83
N THR A 85 -1.73 3.67 0.50
CA THR A 85 -1.12 2.37 0.78
C THR A 85 0.15 2.16 -0.05
N VAL A 86 0.17 2.60 -1.33
CA VAL A 86 1.36 2.51 -2.18
C VAL A 86 2.49 3.39 -1.63
N ILE A 87 2.20 4.63 -1.19
CA ILE A 87 3.20 5.51 -0.59
C ILE A 87 3.81 4.87 0.65
N ALA A 88 3.00 4.32 1.54
CA ALA A 88 3.49 3.66 2.74
C ALA A 88 4.35 2.41 2.40
N LEU A 89 3.93 1.58 1.42
CA LEU A 89 4.71 0.45 0.93
C LEU A 89 6.08 0.89 0.39
N VAL A 90 6.09 1.94 -0.42
CA VAL A 90 7.31 2.48 -1.02
C VAL A 90 8.26 2.98 0.05
N ARG A 91 7.77 3.80 0.98
CA ARG A 91 8.57 4.34 2.09
C ARG A 91 9.14 3.25 2.98
N SER A 92 8.35 2.21 3.29
CA SER A 92 8.82 1.06 4.08
C SER A 92 9.91 0.27 3.36
N LEU A 93 9.73 -0.06 2.08
CA LEU A 93 10.74 -0.80 1.31
C LEU A 93 12.01 0.02 1.10
N TYR A 94 11.88 1.32 0.85
CA TYR A 94 12.98 2.25 0.70
C TYR A 94 13.74 2.49 2.02
N GLY A 95 13.00 2.48 3.14
CA GLY A 95 13.52 2.70 4.49
C GLY A 95 13.55 4.17 4.93
N ASP A 96 12.69 4.99 4.32
CA ASP A 96 12.55 6.41 4.67
C ASP A 96 11.06 6.80 4.68
N ARG A 97 10.50 7.02 5.88
CA ARG A 97 9.09 7.39 6.06
C ARG A 97 8.77 8.81 5.57
N GLU A 98 9.78 9.65 5.43
CA GLU A 98 9.64 11.04 4.99
C GLU A 98 9.95 11.22 3.50
N LEU A 99 10.25 10.11 2.78
CA LEU A 99 10.51 10.17 1.34
C LEU A 99 9.40 10.96 0.63
N PRO A 100 9.72 12.10 -0.02
CA PRO A 100 8.74 12.85 -0.79
C PRO A 100 8.25 12.00 -1.97
N LEU A 101 6.97 11.66 -1.98
CA LEU A 101 6.41 10.79 -2.99
C LEU A 101 4.94 11.13 -3.25
N ARG A 102 4.62 11.35 -4.50
CA ARG A 102 3.27 11.46 -5.02
C ARG A 102 2.99 10.29 -5.97
N VAL A 103 1.80 9.72 -5.88
CA VAL A 103 1.42 8.51 -6.63
C VAL A 103 0.17 8.81 -7.46
N GLY A 104 0.31 8.72 -8.77
CA GLY A 104 -0.78 8.89 -9.72
C GLY A 104 -1.44 7.56 -10.11
N CYS A 105 -2.62 7.66 -10.73
CA CYS A 105 -3.36 6.49 -11.21
C CYS A 105 -2.53 5.68 -12.20
N CYS A 106 -2.48 4.37 -11.99
CA CYS A 106 -1.74 3.41 -12.81
C CYS A 106 -0.23 3.65 -12.90
N SER A 107 0.34 4.46 -11.99
CA SER A 107 1.79 4.57 -11.89
C SER A 107 2.43 3.27 -11.39
N LEU A 108 3.66 3.03 -11.78
CA LEU A 108 4.45 1.86 -11.40
C LEU A 108 5.62 2.27 -10.50
N THR A 109 5.80 1.50 -9.42
CA THR A 109 7.00 1.55 -8.62
C THR A 109 7.67 0.18 -8.68
N GLU A 110 8.97 0.14 -8.91
CA GLU A 110 9.74 -1.08 -9.02
C GLU A 110 10.88 -1.08 -8.02
N PHE A 111 10.96 -2.15 -7.24
CA PHE A 111 12.04 -2.39 -6.29
C PHE A 111 12.79 -3.67 -6.60
N VAL A 112 14.10 -3.66 -6.32
CA VAL A 112 14.94 -4.85 -6.26
C VAL A 112 15.62 -4.90 -4.90
N ARG A 113 15.96 -6.10 -4.42
CA ARG A 113 16.72 -6.22 -3.18
C ARG A 113 18.09 -5.57 -3.31
N LYS A 114 18.56 -4.89 -2.27
CA LYS A 114 19.92 -4.43 -2.17
C LYS A 114 20.84 -5.64 -2.02
N GLU A 115 21.99 -5.58 -2.65
CA GLU A 115 23.01 -6.62 -2.56
C GLU A 115 23.49 -6.78 -1.11
N GLY A 116 23.53 -8.02 -0.63
CA GLY A 116 23.93 -8.35 0.73
C GLY A 116 22.91 -8.07 1.84
N GLU A 117 21.70 -7.58 1.49
CA GLU A 117 20.64 -7.30 2.45
C GLU A 117 19.41 -8.23 2.26
N ASP A 118 19.61 -9.47 1.81
CA ASP A 118 18.53 -10.43 1.49
C ASP A 118 17.61 -10.74 2.67
N TRP A 119 18.10 -10.60 3.89
CA TRP A 119 17.36 -10.80 5.13
C TRP A 119 16.52 -9.59 5.56
N LYS A 120 16.82 -8.39 5.03
CA LYS A 120 16.23 -7.14 5.48
C LYS A 120 14.99 -6.81 4.65
N VAL A 121 13.84 -6.75 5.30
CA VAL A 121 12.58 -6.42 4.65
C VAL A 121 12.39 -4.90 4.56
N ILE A 122 12.45 -4.20 5.69
CA ILE A 122 12.27 -2.74 5.72
C ILE A 122 13.59 -2.04 5.40
N GLY A 123 13.58 -1.19 4.38
CA GLY A 123 14.77 -0.45 3.93
C GLY A 123 15.81 -1.31 3.21
N GLY A 124 15.55 -2.61 2.99
CA GLY A 124 16.44 -3.53 2.29
C GLY A 124 16.31 -3.54 0.77
N TRP A 125 15.67 -2.53 0.18
CA TRP A 125 15.34 -2.50 -1.25
C TRP A 125 15.81 -1.23 -1.91
N GLU A 126 16.20 -1.34 -3.18
CA GLU A 126 16.59 -0.24 -4.06
C GLU A 126 15.43 0.03 -5.03
N ALA A 127 14.99 1.28 -5.12
CA ALA A 127 14.00 1.69 -6.09
C ALA A 127 14.62 1.81 -7.48
N LYS A 128 14.10 1.10 -8.45
CA LYS A 128 14.45 1.24 -9.88
C LYS A 128 13.50 2.21 -10.58
N LYS A 129 12.25 2.28 -10.10
CA LYS A 129 11.25 3.27 -10.53
C LYS A 129 10.44 3.71 -9.33
N LEU A 130 10.06 4.98 -9.29
CA LEU A 130 9.19 5.55 -8.27
C LEU A 130 8.04 6.27 -8.96
N ALA A 131 6.81 5.79 -8.69
CA ALA A 131 5.56 6.35 -9.21
C ALA A 131 5.63 6.71 -10.72
N ASP A 132 6.32 5.89 -11.49
CA ASP A 132 6.57 6.12 -12.92
C ASP A 132 5.29 5.94 -13.74
N GLY A 133 4.96 6.92 -14.57
CA GLY A 133 3.84 6.90 -15.50
C GLY A 133 4.26 6.88 -16.98
N ALA A 134 5.54 6.66 -17.31
CA ALA A 134 6.05 6.77 -18.67
C ALA A 134 5.45 5.75 -19.66
N HIS A 135 4.88 4.67 -19.16
CA HIS A 135 4.17 3.68 -19.98
C HIS A 135 2.74 4.11 -20.35
N LEU A 136 2.24 5.19 -19.77
CA LEU A 136 0.91 5.73 -20.03
C LEU A 136 0.99 6.83 -21.08
N LYS A 137 0.00 6.90 -21.99
CA LYS A 137 -0.03 7.86 -23.08
C LYS A 137 0.11 9.32 -22.63
N ASP A 138 -0.56 9.67 -21.53
CA ASP A 138 -0.61 11.03 -20.99
C ASP A 138 0.09 11.14 -19.62
N GLY A 139 0.93 10.16 -19.27
CA GLY A 139 1.53 10.05 -17.96
C GLY A 139 0.53 9.60 -16.86
N ALA A 140 1.02 9.48 -15.64
CA ALA A 140 0.16 9.18 -14.50
C ALA A 140 -0.64 10.43 -14.11
N LEU A 141 -1.97 10.30 -14.05
CA LEU A 141 -2.89 11.38 -13.71
C LEU A 141 -3.34 11.27 -12.24
N ARG A 142 -3.91 12.36 -11.70
CA ARG A 142 -4.47 12.42 -10.35
C ARG A 142 -3.46 11.99 -9.29
N ASP A 143 -2.25 12.54 -9.40
CA ASP A 143 -1.23 12.28 -8.38
C ASP A 143 -1.70 12.81 -7.02
N TRP A 144 -1.38 12.04 -5.99
CA TRP A 144 -1.80 12.29 -4.63
C TRP A 144 -0.64 12.00 -3.67
N GLY A 145 -0.54 12.78 -2.59
CA GLY A 145 0.40 12.59 -1.50
C GLY A 145 -0.26 12.83 -0.14
N PHE A 146 0.36 12.39 0.93
CA PHE A 146 -0.16 12.62 2.28
C PHE A 146 -0.24 14.11 2.64
N GLU A 147 0.56 14.95 1.99
CA GLU A 147 0.53 16.42 2.13
C GLU A 147 -0.76 17.07 1.59
N ASP A 148 -1.57 16.33 0.82
CA ASP A 148 -2.86 16.81 0.33
C ASP A 148 -3.99 16.64 1.36
N ILE A 149 -3.69 16.03 2.53
CA ILE A 149 -4.67 15.75 3.55
C ILE A 149 -4.58 16.77 4.66
N GLU A 150 -5.66 17.49 4.91
CA GLU A 150 -5.89 18.19 6.16
C GLU A 150 -6.90 17.39 6.99
N ILE A 151 -6.47 16.89 8.14
CA ILE A 151 -7.35 16.23 9.09
C ILE A 151 -7.78 17.27 10.12
N ALA A 152 -8.93 17.88 9.91
CA ALA A 152 -9.54 18.79 10.89
C ALA A 152 -10.78 18.12 11.50
N ASN A 153 -10.77 17.92 12.83
CA ASN A 153 -11.91 17.37 13.59
C ASN A 153 -12.43 16.01 13.07
N GLY A 154 -11.54 15.11 12.65
CA GLY A 154 -11.90 13.79 12.12
C GLY A 154 -12.57 13.82 10.74
N LYS A 155 -12.48 14.94 10.02
CA LYS A 155 -12.86 15.04 8.62
C LYS A 155 -11.61 15.25 7.78
N VAL A 156 -11.47 14.44 6.75
CA VAL A 156 -10.46 14.67 5.72
C VAL A 156 -10.97 15.77 4.81
N THR A 157 -10.22 16.87 4.76
CA THR A 157 -10.41 17.90 3.74
C THR A 157 -9.27 17.73 2.75
N ILE A 158 -9.60 17.48 1.49
CA ILE A 158 -8.60 17.47 0.42
C ILE A 158 -8.30 18.95 0.13
N ALA A 159 -7.10 19.39 0.44
CA ALA A 159 -6.63 20.71 0.02
C ALA A 159 -6.45 20.70 -1.49
N PHE A 160 -7.46 21.12 -2.24
CA PHE A 160 -7.29 21.39 -3.67
C PHE A 160 -6.32 22.57 -3.80
N LYS A 161 -5.08 22.32 -4.18
CA LYS A 161 -4.24 23.37 -4.75
C LYS A 161 -4.78 23.64 -6.17
N PRO A 162 -5.23 24.86 -6.49
CA PRO A 162 -5.57 25.20 -7.86
C PRO A 162 -4.32 25.03 -8.74
N LEU A 163 -4.54 24.50 -9.93
CA LEU A 163 -3.53 24.37 -10.98
C LEU A 163 -2.98 25.73 -11.39
#